data_0eba6f631eae71cfbe2f205226aef137
#
_entry.id   0eba6f631eae71cfbe2f205226aef137
#
_cell.length_a   1.000
_cell.length_b   1.000
_cell.length_c   1.000
_cell.angle_alpha   90.00
_cell.angle_beta   90.00
_cell.angle_gamma   90.00
#
_symmetry.space_group_name_H-M   'P 1'
#
loop_
_entity.id
_entity.type
_entity.pdbx_description
1 polymer ?
#
loop_
_entity_poly.entity_id
_entity_poly.type
_entity_poly.pdbx_seq_one_letter_code
_entity_poly.pdbx_strand_id
1 'polypeptide(L)'
;MNRYGIQFQVKNSPSLDPEFMPILKFNRAFLQSAKKPVSFAVERSNGQVAVCNTFIHGTPDMREADHYYADRLVKSMLWLQGGFKVYVSGDEDVYNYLKETFSLTGKRAFDADFMAGVYEQPFEVVFCDKVPEEKGASQAIGRHMDGCRIGFDAGGSDRKVSAVIDGESVYSEEVVWFPKTNSDPDYHYDGIVAAFKSAAEKMPRVDAVGVSSAGIYIDNRTMVASLFLKVPKEQFDAKVKDIYIRAARDVFGPDIPLVVCND
;
A
#
# COMPACT_ATOMS: atom_id res chain seq x y z
N MET A 1 23.49 -21.57 -11.39
CA MET A 1 23.31 -21.30 -9.95
C MET A 1 22.46 -22.40 -9.35
N ASN A 2 22.75 -22.86 -8.16
CA ASN A 2 21.93 -23.79 -7.39
C ASN A 2 21.55 -23.08 -6.06
N ARG A 3 20.27 -23.01 -5.73
CA ARG A 3 19.80 -22.45 -4.47
C ARG A 3 18.68 -23.32 -3.92
N TYR A 4 18.85 -23.81 -2.72
CA TYR A 4 17.88 -24.71 -2.07
C TYR A 4 17.51 -25.94 -2.93
N GLY A 5 18.48 -26.54 -3.64
CA GLY A 5 18.22 -27.65 -4.56
C GLY A 5 17.67 -27.28 -5.95
N ILE A 6 17.24 -26.05 -6.15
CA ILE A 6 16.72 -25.56 -7.45
C ILE A 6 17.85 -25.05 -8.33
N GLN A 7 17.94 -25.59 -9.54
CA GLN A 7 18.95 -25.19 -10.54
C GLN A 7 18.33 -24.22 -11.57
N PHE A 8 19.03 -23.13 -11.85
CA PHE A 8 18.62 -22.15 -12.89
C PHE A 8 19.84 -21.40 -13.44
N GLN A 9 19.70 -20.82 -14.63
CA GLN A 9 20.75 -20.06 -15.29
C GLN A 9 20.59 -18.55 -15.07
N VAL A 10 21.70 -17.90 -14.70
CA VAL A 10 21.83 -16.45 -14.60
C VAL A 10 22.83 -16.00 -15.67
N LYS A 11 22.44 -15.07 -16.54
CA LYS A 11 23.30 -14.60 -17.63
C LYS A 11 24.44 -13.72 -17.12
N ASN A 12 24.13 -12.82 -16.19
CA ASN A 12 25.08 -11.87 -15.63
C ASN A 12 24.98 -11.91 -14.10
N SER A 13 26.09 -12.08 -13.41
CA SER A 13 26.19 -11.89 -11.95
C SER A 13 26.73 -10.50 -11.68
N PRO A 14 26.08 -9.68 -10.82
CA PRO A 14 26.62 -8.40 -10.42
C PRO A 14 27.95 -8.56 -9.70
N SER A 15 28.92 -7.73 -9.98
CA SER A 15 30.24 -7.80 -9.34
C SER A 15 30.19 -7.52 -7.83
N LEU A 16 29.23 -6.68 -7.39
CA LEU A 16 29.03 -6.33 -5.98
C LEU A 16 28.18 -7.35 -5.22
N ASP A 17 27.45 -8.22 -5.91
CA ASP A 17 26.66 -9.29 -5.34
C ASP A 17 26.70 -10.54 -6.25
N PRO A 18 27.81 -11.31 -6.19
CA PRO A 18 27.98 -12.50 -7.05
C PRO A 18 26.91 -13.58 -6.81
N GLU A 19 26.30 -13.59 -5.64
CA GLU A 19 25.23 -14.52 -5.27
C GLU A 19 23.83 -14.00 -5.57
N PHE A 20 23.71 -12.86 -6.23
CA PHE A 20 22.43 -12.29 -6.62
C PHE A 20 21.57 -13.30 -7.35
N MET A 21 20.39 -13.53 -6.81
CA MET A 21 19.42 -14.48 -7.36
C MET A 21 18.21 -13.72 -7.94
N PRO A 22 18.06 -13.70 -9.27
CA PRO A 22 16.86 -13.16 -9.88
C PRO A 22 15.64 -14.01 -9.50
N ILE A 23 14.77 -13.47 -8.63
CA ILE A 23 13.64 -14.21 -8.06
C ILE A 23 12.72 -14.85 -9.11
N LEU A 24 12.50 -14.17 -10.23
CA LEU A 24 11.68 -14.71 -11.32
C LEU A 24 12.31 -15.97 -11.95
N LYS A 25 13.63 -16.03 -12.04
CA LYS A 25 14.34 -17.22 -12.57
C LYS A 25 14.22 -18.39 -11.60
N PHE A 26 14.41 -18.12 -10.31
CA PHE A 26 14.19 -19.11 -9.27
C PHE A 26 12.76 -19.64 -9.28
N ASN A 27 11.76 -18.76 -9.22
CA ASN A 27 10.35 -19.15 -9.19
C ASN A 27 9.94 -19.99 -10.41
N ARG A 28 10.42 -19.63 -11.60
CA ARG A 28 10.14 -20.42 -12.82
C ARG A 28 10.74 -21.83 -12.74
N ALA A 29 11.98 -21.95 -12.27
CA ALA A 29 12.63 -23.26 -12.13
C ALA A 29 11.98 -24.11 -11.02
N PHE A 30 11.65 -23.48 -9.88
CA PHE A 30 10.94 -24.08 -8.77
C PHE A 30 9.60 -24.69 -9.21
N LEU A 31 8.78 -23.93 -9.93
CA LEU A 31 7.45 -24.37 -10.37
C LEU A 31 7.49 -25.47 -11.46
N GLN A 32 8.61 -25.70 -12.12
CA GLN A 32 8.71 -26.81 -13.09
C GLN A 32 8.60 -28.19 -12.43
N SER A 33 9.09 -28.31 -11.18
CA SER A 33 9.09 -29.58 -10.44
C SER A 33 8.08 -29.62 -9.29
N ALA A 34 7.61 -28.48 -8.80
CA ALA A 34 6.59 -28.41 -7.75
C ALA A 34 5.24 -28.97 -8.22
N LYS A 35 4.59 -29.83 -7.43
CA LYS A 35 3.35 -30.54 -7.80
C LYS A 35 2.27 -30.52 -6.72
N LYS A 36 2.61 -30.28 -5.45
CA LYS A 36 1.66 -30.23 -4.35
C LYS A 36 0.94 -28.87 -4.38
N PRO A 37 -0.40 -28.84 -4.54
CA PRO A 37 -1.12 -27.59 -4.56
C PRO A 37 -1.10 -26.91 -3.18
N VAL A 38 -0.93 -25.61 -3.18
CA VAL A 38 -1.02 -24.73 -2.01
C VAL A 38 -1.68 -23.43 -2.43
N SER A 39 -2.48 -22.86 -1.53
CA SER A 39 -3.14 -21.58 -1.78
C SER A 39 -2.82 -20.60 -0.66
N PHE A 40 -2.57 -19.36 -1.06
CA PHE A 40 -2.39 -18.22 -0.17
C PHE A 40 -3.46 -17.19 -0.47
N ALA A 41 -4.00 -16.58 0.58
CA ALA A 41 -4.84 -15.40 0.42
C ALA A 41 -4.43 -14.33 1.41
N VAL A 42 -4.59 -13.07 1.00
CA VAL A 42 -4.31 -11.91 1.85
C VAL A 42 -5.58 -11.08 1.95
N GLU A 43 -6.07 -10.89 3.17
CA GLU A 43 -7.22 -10.05 3.48
C GLU A 43 -6.76 -8.66 3.89
N ARG A 44 -7.44 -7.65 3.34
CA ARG A 44 -7.27 -6.24 3.67
C ARG A 44 -8.62 -5.59 4.05
N SER A 45 -8.62 -4.27 4.25
CA SER A 45 -9.81 -3.52 4.61
C SER A 45 -11.02 -3.82 3.71
N ASN A 46 -12.23 -3.62 4.24
CA ASN A 46 -13.50 -3.81 3.53
C ASN A 46 -13.74 -5.26 3.04
N GLY A 47 -13.08 -6.24 3.69
CA GLY A 47 -13.19 -7.65 3.36
C GLY A 47 -12.71 -7.98 1.93
N GLN A 48 -11.79 -7.17 1.39
CA GLN A 48 -11.14 -7.46 0.12
C GLN A 48 -10.08 -8.55 0.32
N VAL A 49 -10.01 -9.49 -0.62
CA VAL A 49 -9.13 -10.65 -0.56
C VAL A 49 -8.41 -10.82 -1.89
N ALA A 50 -7.10 -10.90 -1.86
CA ALA A 50 -6.27 -11.30 -2.99
C ALA A 50 -5.86 -12.77 -2.82
N VAL A 51 -5.99 -13.58 -3.87
CA VAL A 51 -5.71 -15.02 -3.82
C VAL A 51 -4.59 -15.39 -4.79
N CYS A 52 -3.69 -16.27 -4.36
CA CYS A 52 -2.69 -16.90 -5.18
C CYS A 52 -2.72 -18.41 -5.01
N ASN A 53 -3.14 -19.12 -6.05
CA ASN A 53 -3.07 -20.57 -6.13
C ASN A 53 -1.77 -20.96 -6.82
N THR A 54 -0.98 -21.85 -6.22
CA THR A 54 0.33 -22.24 -6.73
C THR A 54 0.68 -23.67 -6.30
N PHE A 55 1.95 -24.07 -6.48
CA PHE A 55 2.43 -25.39 -6.12
C PHE A 55 3.71 -25.29 -5.32
N ILE A 56 3.94 -26.26 -4.45
CA ILE A 56 5.17 -26.53 -3.73
C ILE A 56 5.60 -27.98 -3.97
N HIS A 57 6.77 -28.39 -3.46
CA HIS A 57 7.19 -29.80 -3.53
C HIS A 57 6.55 -30.62 -2.42
N GLY A 58 6.52 -30.10 -1.19
CA GLY A 58 5.94 -30.75 -0.03
C GLY A 58 6.72 -31.99 0.41
N THR A 59 8.04 -32.03 0.14
CA THR A 59 8.94 -33.13 0.51
C THR A 59 10.06 -32.62 1.42
N PRO A 60 10.60 -33.47 2.34
CA PRO A 60 11.60 -33.02 3.31
C PRO A 60 12.88 -32.45 2.69
N ASP A 61 13.31 -32.98 1.56
CA ASP A 61 14.51 -32.54 0.83
C ASP A 61 14.34 -31.17 0.14
N MET A 62 13.10 -30.78 -0.14
CA MET A 62 12.76 -29.51 -0.78
C MET A 62 12.16 -28.48 0.20
N ARG A 63 12.11 -28.80 1.48
CA ARG A 63 11.49 -27.96 2.52
C ARG A 63 12.01 -26.53 2.53
N GLU A 64 13.34 -26.35 2.43
CA GLU A 64 13.93 -25.01 2.41
C GLU A 64 13.52 -24.19 1.17
N ALA A 65 13.42 -24.86 0.01
CA ALA A 65 12.96 -24.23 -1.22
C ALA A 65 11.48 -23.81 -1.11
N ASP A 66 10.62 -24.70 -0.56
CA ASP A 66 9.20 -24.43 -0.34
C ASP A 66 9.00 -23.27 0.61
N HIS A 67 9.71 -23.23 1.74
CA HIS A 67 9.69 -22.14 2.71
C HIS A 67 10.15 -20.81 2.09
N TYR A 68 11.27 -20.83 1.36
CA TYR A 68 11.78 -19.63 0.69
C TYR A 68 10.79 -19.09 -0.35
N TYR A 69 10.21 -19.99 -1.17
CA TYR A 69 9.21 -19.61 -2.17
C TYR A 69 7.98 -18.99 -1.53
N ALA A 70 7.41 -19.65 -0.51
CA ALA A 70 6.23 -19.19 0.21
C ALA A 70 6.46 -17.84 0.91
N ASP A 71 7.58 -17.67 1.63
CA ASP A 71 7.97 -16.40 2.28
C ASP A 71 8.01 -15.25 1.26
N ARG A 72 8.70 -15.45 0.13
CA ARG A 72 8.84 -14.42 -0.90
C ARG A 72 7.52 -14.09 -1.58
N LEU A 73 6.69 -15.10 -1.82
CA LEU A 73 5.37 -14.92 -2.43
C LEU A 73 4.45 -14.14 -1.51
N VAL A 74 4.31 -14.56 -0.25
CA VAL A 74 3.45 -13.87 0.73
C VAL A 74 3.92 -12.43 0.97
N LYS A 75 5.24 -12.22 1.12
CA LYS A 75 5.78 -10.87 1.20
C LYS A 75 5.39 -10.03 -0.03
N SER A 76 5.51 -10.59 -1.22
CA SER A 76 5.15 -9.86 -2.45
C SER A 76 3.65 -9.53 -2.49
N MET A 77 2.78 -10.45 -2.08
CA MET A 77 1.34 -10.20 -1.98
C MET A 77 1.05 -9.06 -1.01
N LEU A 78 1.65 -9.07 0.18
CA LEU A 78 1.47 -8.02 1.19
C LEU A 78 1.92 -6.63 0.70
N TRP A 79 3.05 -6.55 -0.01
CA TRP A 79 3.56 -5.25 -0.48
C TRP A 79 2.93 -4.76 -1.79
N LEU A 80 2.32 -5.64 -2.58
CA LEU A 80 1.61 -5.29 -3.80
C LEU A 80 0.11 -5.02 -3.58
N GLN A 81 -0.51 -5.82 -2.71
CA GLN A 81 -1.96 -5.77 -2.48
C GLN A 81 -2.32 -5.12 -1.15
N GLY A 82 -1.41 -5.17 -0.17
CA GLY A 82 -1.69 -4.83 1.22
C GLY A 82 -2.46 -5.94 1.93
N GLY A 83 -2.51 -5.87 3.26
CA GLY A 83 -3.32 -6.77 4.08
C GLY A 83 -2.76 -7.01 5.47
N PHE A 84 -3.60 -7.45 6.38
CA PHE A 84 -3.29 -7.73 7.77
C PHE A 84 -3.52 -9.19 8.16
N LYS A 85 -4.09 -9.99 7.25
CA LYS A 85 -4.37 -11.40 7.51
C LYS A 85 -4.00 -12.27 6.32
N VAL A 86 -3.19 -13.28 6.58
CA VAL A 86 -2.73 -14.25 5.58
C VAL A 86 -3.38 -15.58 5.85
N TYR A 87 -4.05 -16.14 4.85
CA TYR A 87 -4.60 -17.50 4.89
C TYR A 87 -3.68 -18.43 4.12
N VAL A 88 -3.49 -19.63 4.65
CA VAL A 88 -2.69 -20.71 4.05
C VAL A 88 -3.54 -21.97 4.00
N SER A 89 -3.58 -22.63 2.84
CA SER A 89 -4.27 -23.90 2.64
C SER A 89 -3.39 -24.86 1.86
N GLY A 90 -3.47 -26.16 2.19
CA GLY A 90 -2.80 -27.24 1.46
C GLY A 90 -1.51 -27.76 2.06
N ASP A 91 -0.84 -26.99 2.94
CA ASP A 91 0.39 -27.44 3.61
C ASP A 91 0.56 -26.83 5.00
N GLU A 92 0.58 -27.68 6.02
CA GLU A 92 0.69 -27.26 7.42
C GLU A 92 2.14 -26.87 7.80
N ASP A 93 3.14 -27.47 7.18
CA ASP A 93 4.56 -27.11 7.42
C ASP A 93 4.88 -25.69 6.93
N VAL A 94 4.40 -25.37 5.73
CA VAL A 94 4.49 -24.00 5.18
C VAL A 94 3.71 -23.00 6.04
N TYR A 95 2.52 -23.36 6.50
CA TYR A 95 1.76 -22.51 7.43
C TYR A 95 2.54 -22.22 8.71
N ASN A 96 3.05 -23.26 9.38
CA ASN A 96 3.81 -23.11 10.63
C ASN A 96 5.06 -22.23 10.44
N TYR A 97 5.77 -22.43 9.33
CA TYR A 97 6.91 -21.59 8.95
C TYR A 97 6.51 -20.13 8.74
N LEU A 98 5.43 -19.85 7.99
CA LEU A 98 4.98 -18.48 7.75
C LEU A 98 4.47 -17.81 9.02
N LYS A 99 3.77 -18.54 9.89
CA LYS A 99 3.30 -18.03 11.19
C LYS A 99 4.44 -17.58 12.08
N GLU A 100 5.53 -18.36 12.14
CA GLU A 100 6.74 -17.99 12.87
C GLU A 100 7.44 -16.81 12.18
N THR A 101 7.63 -16.88 10.86
CA THR A 101 8.32 -15.88 10.05
C THR A 101 7.68 -14.49 10.17
N PHE A 102 6.36 -14.40 10.13
CA PHE A 102 5.59 -13.15 10.24
C PHE A 102 5.11 -12.85 11.67
N SER A 103 5.70 -13.47 12.69
CA SER A 103 5.49 -13.08 14.08
C SER A 103 6.24 -11.79 14.43
N LEU A 104 5.89 -11.17 15.58
CA LEU A 104 6.56 -9.93 16.05
C LEU A 104 8.05 -10.13 16.37
N THR A 105 8.52 -11.37 16.50
CA THR A 105 9.93 -11.73 16.74
C THR A 105 10.53 -12.50 15.57
N GLY A 106 9.76 -12.72 14.52
CA GLY A 106 10.17 -13.49 13.35
C GLY A 106 10.99 -12.69 12.35
N LYS A 107 11.48 -13.37 11.32
CA LYS A 107 12.28 -12.79 10.24
C LYS A 107 11.58 -11.63 9.50
N ARG A 108 10.25 -11.64 9.48
CA ARG A 108 9.38 -10.64 8.85
C ARG A 108 8.60 -9.79 9.87
N ALA A 109 9.13 -9.65 11.08
CA ALA A 109 8.50 -8.84 12.13
C ALA A 109 8.16 -7.41 11.67
N PHE A 110 9.08 -6.77 10.93
CA PHE A 110 8.83 -5.45 10.34
C PHE A 110 7.64 -5.46 9.37
N ASP A 111 7.55 -6.45 8.48
CA ASP A 111 6.46 -6.54 7.51
C ASP A 111 5.10 -6.71 8.24
N ALA A 112 5.05 -7.57 9.25
CA ALA A 112 3.85 -7.82 10.04
C ALA A 112 3.42 -6.59 10.87
N ASP A 113 4.34 -5.96 11.58
CA ASP A 113 4.08 -4.78 12.40
C ASP A 113 3.64 -3.58 11.53
N PHE A 114 4.31 -3.37 10.39
CA PHE A 114 3.95 -2.32 9.44
C PHE A 114 2.52 -2.50 8.91
N MET A 115 2.17 -3.72 8.48
CA MET A 115 0.83 -4.01 7.98
C MET A 115 -0.23 -3.89 9.07
N ALA A 116 0.07 -4.36 10.29
CA ALA A 116 -0.83 -4.17 11.44
C ALA A 116 -1.11 -2.68 11.70
N GLY A 117 -0.08 -1.84 11.65
CA GLY A 117 -0.20 -0.39 11.82
C GLY A 117 -0.99 0.29 10.70
N VAL A 118 -0.78 -0.11 9.45
CA VAL A 118 -1.50 0.41 8.27
C VAL A 118 -3.00 0.11 8.35
N TYR A 119 -3.35 -1.13 8.70
CA TYR A 119 -4.74 -1.57 8.72
C TYR A 119 -5.44 -1.39 10.06
N GLU A 120 -4.73 -0.95 11.11
CA GLU A 120 -5.24 -0.82 12.49
C GLU A 120 -5.87 -2.13 13.00
N GLN A 121 -5.27 -3.27 12.59
CA GLN A 121 -5.69 -4.62 12.90
C GLN A 121 -4.48 -5.48 13.29
N PRO A 122 -4.62 -6.47 14.20
CA PRO A 122 -3.57 -7.43 14.46
C PRO A 122 -3.20 -8.18 13.17
N PHE A 123 -1.88 -8.36 12.95
CA PHE A 123 -1.43 -9.21 11.84
C PHE A 123 -1.55 -10.68 12.21
N GLU A 124 -2.17 -11.47 11.34
CA GLU A 124 -2.43 -12.89 11.58
C GLU A 124 -2.04 -13.77 10.39
N VAL A 125 -1.53 -14.97 10.68
CA VAL A 125 -1.40 -16.06 9.70
C VAL A 125 -2.29 -17.21 10.17
N VAL A 126 -3.21 -17.67 9.31
CA VAL A 126 -4.26 -18.63 9.63
C VAL A 126 -4.20 -19.82 8.68
N PHE A 127 -4.25 -21.04 9.23
CA PHE A 127 -4.44 -22.26 8.44
C PHE A 127 -5.92 -22.54 8.22
N CYS A 128 -6.29 -22.98 7.01
CA CYS A 128 -7.68 -23.30 6.68
C CYS A 128 -7.73 -24.40 5.59
N ASP A 129 -8.85 -25.11 5.51
CA ASP A 129 -9.05 -26.14 4.49
C ASP A 129 -9.14 -25.53 3.08
N LYS A 130 -9.75 -24.36 2.97
CA LYS A 130 -9.89 -23.59 1.75
C LYS A 130 -9.74 -22.10 2.06
N VAL A 131 -8.87 -21.41 1.30
CA VAL A 131 -8.74 -19.94 1.43
C VAL A 131 -10.05 -19.24 1.03
N PRO A 132 -10.31 -18.03 1.58
CA PRO A 132 -11.45 -17.22 1.15
C PRO A 132 -11.42 -16.96 -0.36
N GLU A 133 -12.59 -16.73 -0.93
CA GLU A 133 -12.70 -16.39 -2.35
C GLU A 133 -12.13 -15.00 -2.63
N GLU A 134 -11.54 -14.86 -3.82
CA GLU A 134 -11.03 -13.56 -4.26
C GLU A 134 -12.15 -12.53 -4.30
N LYS A 135 -11.90 -11.40 -3.65
CA LYS A 135 -12.85 -10.28 -3.59
C LYS A 135 -12.10 -8.98 -3.78
N GLY A 136 -12.21 -8.41 -4.96
CA GLY A 136 -11.71 -7.08 -5.29
C GLY A 136 -12.83 -6.05 -5.30
N ALA A 137 -12.49 -4.81 -5.01
CA ALA A 137 -13.33 -3.67 -5.34
C ALA A 137 -12.51 -2.74 -6.23
N SER A 138 -13.07 -2.38 -7.37
CA SER A 138 -12.53 -1.31 -8.21
C SER A 138 -13.49 -0.14 -8.18
N GLN A 139 -12.98 1.03 -7.87
CA GLN A 139 -13.71 2.28 -7.99
C GLN A 139 -13.19 3.03 -9.20
N ALA A 140 -14.08 3.43 -10.09
CA ALA A 140 -13.71 4.32 -11.18
C ALA A 140 -13.35 5.69 -10.60
N ILE A 141 -12.08 6.06 -10.70
CA ILE A 141 -11.58 7.38 -10.36
C ILE A 141 -11.10 8.07 -11.64
N GLY A 142 -11.38 9.36 -11.75
CA GLY A 142 -11.03 10.14 -12.95
C GLY A 142 -12.14 10.17 -14.02
N ARG A 143 -11.87 10.89 -15.11
CA ARG A 143 -12.81 11.21 -16.20
C ARG A 143 -14.05 12.02 -15.80
N HIS A 144 -14.16 12.44 -14.56
CA HIS A 144 -15.20 13.36 -14.10
C HIS A 144 -14.77 14.78 -14.46
N MET A 145 -14.93 15.16 -15.73
CA MET A 145 -14.46 16.44 -16.27
C MET A 145 -15.50 17.55 -16.14
N ASP A 146 -16.74 17.21 -15.82
CA ASP A 146 -17.86 18.13 -15.64
C ASP A 146 -17.79 18.87 -14.30
N GLY A 147 -18.26 20.11 -14.29
CA GLY A 147 -18.39 20.94 -13.09
C GLY A 147 -17.07 21.57 -12.62
N CYS A 148 -17.08 22.07 -11.38
CA CYS A 148 -15.96 22.79 -10.76
C CYS A 148 -15.20 21.89 -9.80
N ARG A 149 -13.95 21.59 -10.08
CA ARG A 149 -13.15 20.60 -9.33
C ARG A 149 -11.82 21.19 -8.90
N ILE A 150 -11.35 20.78 -7.72
CA ILE A 150 -10.02 21.08 -7.23
C ILE A 150 -9.15 19.83 -7.35
N GLY A 151 -7.96 19.98 -7.98
CA GLY A 151 -6.88 19.04 -7.91
C GLY A 151 -5.79 19.57 -6.99
N PHE A 152 -5.37 18.77 -6.00
CA PHE A 152 -4.32 19.13 -5.07
C PHE A 152 -3.23 18.07 -5.03
N ASP A 153 -2.00 18.47 -5.32
CA ASP A 153 -0.81 17.63 -5.21
C ASP A 153 -0.02 18.06 -3.97
N ALA A 154 0.01 17.19 -2.96
CA ALA A 154 0.75 17.39 -1.73
C ALA A 154 2.15 16.80 -1.87
N GLY A 155 3.06 17.54 -2.51
CA GLY A 155 4.46 17.16 -2.74
C GLY A 155 5.34 17.35 -1.49
N GLY A 156 6.56 16.82 -1.58
CA GLY A 156 7.52 16.84 -0.47
C GLY A 156 8.33 18.12 -0.33
N SER A 157 8.36 18.97 -1.36
CA SER A 157 9.09 20.26 -1.42
C SER A 157 8.19 21.43 -1.79
N ASP A 158 7.12 21.13 -2.48
CA ASP A 158 6.11 22.08 -2.93
C ASP A 158 4.72 21.45 -2.84
N ARG A 159 3.70 22.28 -2.78
CA ARG A 159 2.31 21.89 -2.95
C ARG A 159 1.73 22.57 -4.16
N LYS A 160 0.98 21.83 -4.96
CA LYS A 160 0.35 22.36 -6.17
C LYS A 160 -1.16 22.23 -6.05
N VAL A 161 -1.86 23.24 -6.50
CA VAL A 161 -3.32 23.22 -6.56
C VAL A 161 -3.79 23.74 -7.91
N SER A 162 -4.84 23.15 -8.43
CA SER A 162 -5.52 23.61 -9.65
C SER A 162 -7.01 23.72 -9.45
N ALA A 163 -7.59 24.76 -10.06
CA ALA A 163 -9.03 24.92 -10.25
C ALA A 163 -9.39 24.53 -11.68
N VAL A 164 -10.33 23.62 -11.84
CA VAL A 164 -10.76 23.08 -13.13
C VAL A 164 -12.27 23.28 -13.29
N ILE A 165 -12.69 23.88 -14.39
CA ILE A 165 -14.10 24.04 -14.76
C ILE A 165 -14.35 23.30 -16.08
N ASP A 166 -15.25 22.32 -16.05
CA ASP A 166 -15.64 21.50 -17.20
C ASP A 166 -14.42 20.93 -17.96
N GLY A 167 -13.40 20.49 -17.21
CA GLY A 167 -12.19 19.89 -17.75
C GLY A 167 -11.08 20.85 -18.15
N GLU A 168 -11.31 22.16 -18.09
CA GLU A 168 -10.31 23.18 -18.38
C GLU A 168 -9.72 23.76 -17.09
N SER A 169 -8.38 23.81 -16.99
CA SER A 169 -7.69 24.45 -15.87
C SER A 169 -7.80 25.96 -16.00
N VAL A 170 -8.52 26.57 -15.06
CA VAL A 170 -8.70 28.05 -15.00
C VAL A 170 -7.70 28.70 -14.05
N TYR A 171 -7.07 27.91 -13.19
CA TYR A 171 -6.06 28.38 -12.25
C TYR A 171 -5.12 27.24 -11.84
N SER A 172 -3.86 27.58 -11.63
CA SER A 172 -2.87 26.69 -11.02
C SER A 172 -1.88 27.50 -10.19
N GLU A 173 -1.55 26.99 -9.02
CA GLU A 173 -0.57 27.59 -8.11
C GLU A 173 0.39 26.52 -7.58
N GLU A 174 1.67 26.89 -7.48
CA GLU A 174 2.69 26.09 -6.81
C GLU A 174 3.32 26.93 -5.69
N VAL A 175 3.35 26.36 -4.48
CA VAL A 175 3.90 27.01 -3.30
C VAL A 175 4.92 26.10 -2.65
N VAL A 176 6.13 26.61 -2.45
CA VAL A 176 7.17 25.91 -1.69
C VAL A 176 6.74 25.75 -0.24
N TRP A 177 6.90 24.54 0.30
CA TRP A 177 6.68 24.23 1.70
C TRP A 177 7.66 23.16 2.18
N PHE A 178 7.71 22.92 3.50
CA PHE A 178 8.68 22.02 4.10
C PHE A 178 8.02 20.98 5.02
N PRO A 179 7.11 20.15 4.50
CA PRO A 179 6.30 19.23 5.32
C PRO A 179 7.14 18.16 5.99
N LYS A 180 8.16 17.62 5.30
CA LYS A 180 9.02 16.53 5.81
C LYS A 180 9.87 16.91 7.02
N THR A 181 10.11 18.20 7.23
CA THR A 181 10.95 18.74 8.31
C THR A 181 10.14 19.37 9.43
N ASN A 182 8.85 19.58 9.23
CA ASN A 182 7.96 20.18 10.22
C ASN A 182 7.29 19.11 11.08
N SER A 183 7.31 19.29 12.41
CA SER A 183 6.68 18.39 13.36
C SER A 183 5.27 18.84 13.79
N ASP A 184 4.85 20.05 13.41
CA ASP A 184 3.55 20.59 13.74
C ASP A 184 2.50 20.16 12.69
N PRO A 185 1.49 19.36 13.06
CA PRO A 185 0.43 18.98 12.15
C PRO A 185 -0.42 20.16 11.66
N ASP A 186 -0.52 21.24 12.43
CA ASP A 186 -1.30 22.41 12.05
C ASP A 186 -0.63 23.18 10.91
N TYR A 187 0.71 23.16 10.81
CA TYR A 187 1.43 23.66 9.63
C TYR A 187 0.99 22.98 8.32
N HIS A 188 0.83 21.66 8.35
CA HIS A 188 0.39 20.89 7.19
C HIS A 188 -1.08 21.20 6.88
N TYR A 189 -1.92 21.24 7.91
CA TYR A 189 -3.33 21.55 7.77
C TYR A 189 -3.57 22.92 7.16
N ASP A 190 -2.90 23.95 7.68
CA ASP A 190 -3.00 25.33 7.19
C ASP A 190 -2.55 25.43 5.73
N GLY A 191 -1.48 24.71 5.36
CA GLY A 191 -1.01 24.65 3.98
C GLY A 191 -2.03 24.04 3.02
N ILE A 192 -2.71 22.96 3.42
CA ILE A 192 -3.79 22.33 2.63
C ILE A 192 -4.99 23.28 2.51
N VAL A 193 -5.44 23.85 3.62
CA VAL A 193 -6.58 24.79 3.64
C VAL A 193 -6.30 26.02 2.78
N ALA A 194 -5.09 26.58 2.85
CA ALA A 194 -4.69 27.71 2.02
C ALA A 194 -4.79 27.39 0.52
N ALA A 195 -4.27 26.20 0.11
CA ALA A 195 -4.35 25.75 -1.28
C ALA A 195 -5.82 25.55 -1.74
N PHE A 196 -6.65 24.93 -0.91
CA PHE A 196 -8.08 24.74 -1.24
C PHE A 196 -8.81 26.08 -1.43
N LYS A 197 -8.56 27.04 -0.54
CA LYS A 197 -9.16 28.38 -0.64
C LYS A 197 -8.69 29.14 -1.87
N SER A 198 -7.37 29.13 -2.18
CA SER A 198 -6.84 29.86 -3.34
C SER A 198 -7.44 29.37 -4.66
N ALA A 199 -7.66 28.06 -4.81
CA ALA A 199 -8.30 27.48 -5.98
C ALA A 199 -9.82 27.77 -6.01
N ALA A 200 -10.49 27.66 -4.86
CA ALA A 200 -11.94 27.90 -4.75
C ALA A 200 -12.33 29.33 -5.15
N GLU A 201 -11.51 30.33 -4.82
CA GLU A 201 -11.74 31.73 -5.19
C GLU A 201 -11.80 31.96 -6.70
N LYS A 202 -11.32 31.02 -7.52
CA LYS A 202 -11.30 31.12 -8.99
C LYS A 202 -12.48 30.43 -9.66
N MET A 203 -13.39 29.88 -8.88
CA MET A 203 -14.56 29.15 -9.37
C MET A 203 -15.85 29.64 -8.69
N PRO A 204 -17.00 29.53 -9.37
CA PRO A 204 -18.28 29.95 -8.78
C PRO A 204 -18.76 29.02 -7.65
N ARG A 205 -18.26 27.78 -7.60
CA ARG A 205 -18.54 26.75 -6.60
C ARG A 205 -17.46 25.68 -6.64
N VAL A 206 -17.49 24.74 -5.74
CA VAL A 206 -16.65 23.52 -5.77
C VAL A 206 -17.55 22.30 -5.67
N ASP A 207 -17.46 21.40 -6.65
CA ASP A 207 -18.32 20.20 -6.73
C ASP A 207 -17.57 18.94 -6.24
N ALA A 208 -16.24 18.92 -6.28
CA ALA A 208 -15.43 17.83 -5.73
C ALA A 208 -13.94 18.23 -5.56
N VAL A 209 -13.24 17.50 -4.73
CA VAL A 209 -11.79 17.64 -4.47
C VAL A 209 -11.07 16.31 -4.72
N GLY A 210 -10.00 16.35 -5.50
CA GLY A 210 -9.05 15.26 -5.67
C GLY A 210 -7.70 15.61 -5.05
N VAL A 211 -7.13 14.70 -4.28
CA VAL A 211 -5.81 14.85 -3.65
C VAL A 211 -4.89 13.73 -4.13
N SER A 212 -3.69 14.10 -4.60
CA SER A 212 -2.59 13.20 -4.90
C SER A 212 -1.47 13.45 -3.90
N SER A 213 -0.91 12.40 -3.31
CA SER A 213 0.21 12.52 -2.39
C SER A 213 0.87 11.17 -2.13
N ALA A 214 2.21 11.15 -1.99
CA ALA A 214 2.97 9.94 -1.67
C ALA A 214 2.60 9.38 -0.30
N GLY A 215 2.00 8.18 -0.27
CA GLY A 215 1.59 7.56 0.97
C GLY A 215 0.68 6.34 0.79
N ILE A 216 0.18 5.83 1.91
CA ILE A 216 -0.84 4.79 1.95
C ILE A 216 -2.12 5.42 2.50
N TYR A 217 -3.17 5.34 1.71
CA TYR A 217 -4.48 5.91 2.02
C TYR A 217 -5.53 4.81 2.03
N ILE A 218 -6.39 4.81 3.06
CA ILE A 218 -7.53 3.90 3.18
C ILE A 218 -8.76 4.76 3.49
N ASP A 219 -9.77 4.71 2.65
CA ASP A 219 -11.01 5.49 2.78
C ASP A 219 -10.74 7.00 2.98
N ASN A 220 -9.83 7.56 2.17
CA ASN A 220 -9.33 8.94 2.23
C ASN A 220 -8.51 9.30 3.49
N ARG A 221 -8.27 8.35 4.40
CA ARG A 221 -7.46 8.53 5.60
C ARG A 221 -5.99 8.29 5.30
N THR A 222 -5.12 9.12 5.83
CA THR A 222 -3.67 8.97 5.74
C THR A 222 -3.19 7.93 6.75
N MET A 223 -2.78 6.75 6.27
CA MET A 223 -2.26 5.69 7.14
C MET A 223 -0.74 5.82 7.31
N VAL A 224 -0.03 6.07 6.22
CA VAL A 224 1.41 6.34 6.21
C VAL A 224 1.71 7.35 5.10
N ALA A 225 2.45 8.41 5.40
CA ALA A 225 2.92 9.32 4.36
C ALA A 225 4.24 10.01 4.75
N SER A 226 5.14 10.14 3.80
CA SER A 226 6.47 10.74 4.01
C SER A 226 6.42 12.23 4.37
N LEU A 227 5.32 12.91 4.08
CA LEU A 227 5.12 14.30 4.43
C LEU A 227 5.10 14.56 5.95
N PHE A 228 4.68 13.56 6.73
CA PHE A 228 4.44 13.68 8.16
C PHE A 228 5.48 12.95 9.03
N LEU A 229 6.66 12.66 8.49
CA LEU A 229 7.71 11.87 9.18
C LEU A 229 8.18 12.47 10.50
N LYS A 230 8.08 13.78 10.69
CA LYS A 230 8.49 14.47 11.91
C LYS A 230 7.34 14.68 12.89
N VAL A 231 6.10 14.45 12.48
CA VAL A 231 4.95 14.56 13.39
C VAL A 231 4.97 13.42 14.38
N PRO A 232 4.91 13.70 15.70
CA PRO A 232 4.83 12.67 16.74
C PRO A 232 3.62 11.75 16.52
N LYS A 233 3.77 10.45 16.83
CA LYS A 233 2.73 9.45 16.56
C LYS A 233 1.37 9.81 17.14
N GLU A 234 1.31 10.29 18.37
CA GLU A 234 0.05 10.70 19.02
C GLU A 234 -0.66 11.83 18.26
N GLN A 235 0.12 12.82 17.78
CA GLN A 235 -0.42 13.91 16.98
C GLN A 235 -0.79 13.47 15.57
N PHE A 236 -0.02 12.53 14.99
CA PHE A 236 -0.38 11.91 13.73
C PHE A 236 -1.73 11.20 13.82
N ASP A 237 -1.92 10.36 14.84
CA ASP A 237 -3.16 9.61 15.05
C ASP A 237 -4.35 10.56 15.31
N ALA A 238 -4.14 11.67 16.04
CA ALA A 238 -5.21 12.60 16.42
C ALA A 238 -5.55 13.64 15.34
N LYS A 239 -4.56 14.08 14.54
CA LYS A 239 -4.72 15.25 13.67
C LYS A 239 -4.42 14.98 12.18
N VAL A 240 -3.57 13.98 11.85
CA VAL A 240 -3.10 13.78 10.47
C VAL A 240 -3.90 12.71 9.73
N LYS A 241 -4.35 11.67 10.41
CA LYS A 241 -5.10 10.58 9.74
C LYS A 241 -6.27 11.11 8.89
N ASP A 242 -7.02 12.06 9.40
CA ASP A 242 -8.19 12.64 8.72
C ASP A 242 -7.90 14.05 8.17
N ILE A 243 -6.63 14.44 7.95
CA ILE A 243 -6.24 15.81 7.63
C ILE A 243 -6.90 16.34 6.35
N TYR A 244 -6.94 15.55 5.28
CA TYR A 244 -7.58 15.95 4.02
C TYR A 244 -9.09 15.98 4.13
N ILE A 245 -9.70 15.03 4.85
CA ILE A 245 -11.13 14.97 5.11
C ILE A 245 -11.56 16.21 5.91
N ARG A 246 -10.82 16.55 6.98
CA ARG A 246 -11.09 17.76 7.79
C ARG A 246 -10.94 19.02 6.97
N ALA A 247 -9.83 19.16 6.24
CA ALA A 247 -9.58 20.37 5.44
C ALA A 247 -10.65 20.57 4.36
N ALA A 248 -11.05 19.52 3.65
CA ALA A 248 -12.11 19.59 2.66
C ALA A 248 -13.46 19.97 3.29
N ARG A 249 -13.82 19.31 4.39
CA ARG A 249 -15.07 19.60 5.12
C ARG A 249 -15.11 21.03 5.67
N ASP A 250 -14.01 21.48 6.26
CA ASP A 250 -13.97 22.78 6.93
C ASP A 250 -13.97 23.96 5.92
N VAL A 251 -13.51 23.70 4.67
CA VAL A 251 -13.52 24.72 3.59
C VAL A 251 -14.83 24.67 2.77
N PHE A 252 -15.36 23.47 2.46
CA PHE A 252 -16.43 23.28 1.49
C PHE A 252 -17.73 22.71 2.06
N GLY A 253 -17.71 22.30 3.33
CA GLY A 253 -18.84 21.64 3.99
C GLY A 253 -18.74 20.11 4.05
N PRO A 254 -19.59 19.48 4.87
CA PRO A 254 -19.46 18.06 5.24
C PRO A 254 -19.69 17.08 4.08
N ASP A 255 -20.46 17.49 3.08
CA ASP A 255 -20.92 16.60 2.00
C ASP A 255 -20.04 16.72 0.73
N ILE A 256 -18.93 17.45 0.77
CA ILE A 256 -18.04 17.61 -0.38
C ILE A 256 -17.42 16.26 -0.79
N PRO A 257 -17.60 15.80 -2.03
CA PRO A 257 -16.93 14.63 -2.54
C PRO A 257 -15.41 14.80 -2.51
N LEU A 258 -14.72 13.85 -1.88
CA LEU A 258 -13.26 13.83 -1.75
C LEU A 258 -12.72 12.48 -2.16
N VAL A 259 -11.65 12.48 -2.95
CA VAL A 259 -10.84 11.30 -3.24
C VAL A 259 -9.37 11.62 -2.95
N VAL A 260 -8.75 10.79 -2.12
CA VAL A 260 -7.30 10.87 -1.81
C VAL A 260 -6.63 9.62 -2.35
N CYS A 261 -5.64 9.82 -3.21
CA CYS A 261 -4.90 8.74 -3.87
C CYS A 261 -3.40 8.88 -3.62
N ASN A 262 -2.72 7.75 -3.73
CA ASN A 262 -1.26 7.74 -3.90
C ASN A 262 -0.91 8.20 -5.32
N ASP A 263 0.15 8.98 -5.46
CA ASP A 263 0.73 9.47 -6.70
C ASP A 263 1.61 8.43 -7.42
#